data_562a5731e317e694c295e43f93834f64
#
_entry.id   562a5731e317e694c295e43f93834f64
#
_cell.length_a   1.000
_cell.length_b   1.000
_cell.length_c   1.000
_cell.angle_alpha   90.00
_cell.angle_beta   90.00
_cell.angle_gamma   90.00
#
_symmetry.space_group_name_H-M   'P 1'
#
loop_
_entity.id
_entity.type
_entity.pdbx_description
1 polymer ?
#
loop_
_entity_poly.entity_id
_entity_poly.type
_entity_poly.pdbx_seq_one_letter_code
_entity_poly.pdbx_strand_id
1 'polypeptide(L)'
;MNQKQPQQQGQQRILVVDDEPDLTKLCSLALEYHGFKVYTFNDPYEALSNYKPSYYDLVILDIKMPKMDGFQLYDEIKKKDQKAKVCFLTASELYFEDFRKKEYHALDKNLFIRKPIDNEELVKDVNKLMKL
;
A
#
# COMPACT_ATOMS: atom_id res chain seq x y z
N MET A 1 6.95 30.78 -8.96
CA MET A 1 6.79 30.29 -8.52
C MET A 1 6.66 29.49 -8.24
N ASN A 2 6.91 29.29 -8.66
CA ASN A 2 6.84 28.46 -8.37
C ASN A 2 6.65 27.72 -7.70
N GLN A 3 6.55 27.75 -7.62
CA GLN A 3 6.21 26.90 -6.84
C GLN A 3 5.53 25.73 -7.17
N LYS A 4 5.03 25.61 -8.17
CA LYS A 4 4.40 24.54 -8.67
C LYS A 4 5.25 23.51 -9.08
N GLN A 5 6.34 23.76 -9.64
CA GLN A 5 7.22 22.78 -10.07
C GLN A 5 7.66 21.90 -8.98
N PRO A 6 8.07 22.39 -7.84
CA PRO A 6 8.46 21.52 -6.74
C PRO A 6 7.33 20.63 -6.31
N GLN A 7 6.14 21.10 -6.42
CA GLN A 7 5.03 20.30 -6.02
C GLN A 7 4.83 19.12 -6.89
N GLN A 8 5.00 19.29 -8.19
CA GLN A 8 4.85 18.17 -9.06
C GLN A 8 5.94 17.18 -8.87
N GLN A 9 7.16 17.66 -8.66
CA GLN A 9 8.26 16.77 -8.41
C GLN A 9 8.14 16.12 -7.07
N GLY A 10 7.56 16.85 -6.12
CA GLY A 10 7.43 16.35 -4.78
C GLY A 10 6.19 15.50 -4.53
N GLN A 11 5.32 15.36 -5.53
CA GLN A 11 4.11 14.60 -5.30
C GLN A 11 4.46 13.15 -5.09
N GLN A 12 4.06 12.60 -3.94
CA GLN A 12 4.39 11.24 -3.60
C GLN A 12 3.37 10.28 -4.22
N ARG A 13 3.87 9.15 -4.64
CA ARG A 13 3.07 8.16 -5.37
C ARG A 13 2.81 6.95 -4.49
N ILE A 14 1.54 6.56 -4.46
CA ILE A 14 1.11 5.42 -3.66
C ILE A 14 0.43 4.41 -4.56
N LEU A 15 0.83 3.15 -4.44
CA LEU A 15 0.18 2.05 -5.14
C LEU A 15 -0.72 1.35 -4.13
N VAL A 16 -1.98 1.10 -4.50
CA VAL A 16 -2.91 0.37 -3.64
C VAL A 16 -3.43 -0.84 -4.40
N VAL A 17 -3.27 -2.02 -3.83
CA VAL A 17 -3.75 -3.26 -4.44
C VAL A 17 -4.72 -3.94 -3.47
N ASP A 18 -5.97 -4.07 -3.90
CA ASP A 18 -7.02 -4.71 -3.12
C ASP A 18 -8.06 -5.22 -4.10
N ASP A 19 -8.55 -6.43 -3.90
CA ASP A 19 -9.48 -7.02 -4.85
C ASP A 19 -10.88 -6.39 -4.81
N GLU A 20 -11.13 -5.49 -3.87
CA GLU A 20 -12.41 -4.80 -3.77
C GLU A 20 -12.32 -3.42 -4.41
N PRO A 21 -12.98 -3.22 -5.57
CA PRO A 21 -12.87 -1.91 -6.25
C PRO A 21 -13.38 -0.74 -5.42
N ASP A 22 -14.41 -0.96 -4.61
CA ASP A 22 -14.94 0.13 -3.78
C ASP A 22 -13.89 0.59 -2.78
N LEU A 23 -13.08 -0.33 -2.26
CA LEU A 23 -12.07 0.01 -1.29
C LEU A 23 -10.91 0.77 -1.93
N THR A 24 -10.44 0.33 -3.10
CA THR A 24 -9.36 1.06 -3.77
C THR A 24 -9.83 2.45 -4.19
N LYS A 25 -11.09 2.58 -4.56
CA LYS A 25 -11.63 3.89 -4.90
C LYS A 25 -11.67 4.80 -3.67
N LEU A 26 -12.09 4.26 -2.53
CA LEU A 26 -12.14 5.02 -1.30
C LEU A 26 -10.73 5.50 -0.90
N CYS A 27 -9.76 4.61 -0.97
CA CYS A 27 -8.37 4.95 -0.67
C CYS A 27 -7.86 6.03 -1.60
N SER A 28 -8.16 5.89 -2.90
CA SER A 28 -7.71 6.83 -3.90
C SER A 28 -8.27 8.22 -3.63
N LEU A 29 -9.57 8.30 -3.36
CA LEU A 29 -10.18 9.60 -3.11
C LEU A 29 -9.61 10.26 -1.86
N ALA A 30 -9.47 9.50 -0.78
CA ALA A 30 -8.97 10.05 0.47
C ALA A 30 -7.53 10.53 0.34
N LEU A 31 -6.69 9.72 -0.29
CA LEU A 31 -5.28 10.06 -0.39
C LEU A 31 -5.02 11.15 -1.42
N GLU A 32 -5.76 11.16 -2.52
CA GLU A 32 -5.59 12.20 -3.52
C GLU A 32 -6.06 13.55 -3.01
N TYR A 33 -7.08 13.55 -2.16
CA TYR A 33 -7.54 14.78 -1.54
C TYR A 33 -6.41 15.42 -0.73
N HIS A 34 -5.52 14.60 -0.19
CA HIS A 34 -4.40 15.09 0.63
C HIS A 34 -3.09 15.21 -0.15
N GLY A 35 -3.17 15.22 -1.47
CA GLY A 35 -2.01 15.56 -2.30
C GLY A 35 -1.18 14.40 -2.81
N PHE A 36 -1.58 13.16 -2.56
CA PHE A 36 -0.85 12.02 -3.08
C PHE A 36 -1.33 11.66 -4.48
N LYS A 37 -0.47 11.05 -5.26
CA LYS A 37 -0.85 10.48 -6.53
C LYS A 37 -1.07 9.00 -6.31
N VAL A 38 -2.25 8.48 -6.62
CA VAL A 38 -2.62 7.10 -6.28
C VAL A 38 -2.84 6.27 -7.53
N TYR A 39 -2.27 5.08 -7.52
CA TYR A 39 -2.42 4.09 -8.58
C TYR A 39 -3.08 2.87 -7.95
N THR A 40 -4.09 2.30 -8.58
CA THR A 40 -4.83 1.21 -7.98
C THR A 40 -4.92 0.01 -8.92
N PHE A 41 -4.91 -1.18 -8.33
CA PHE A 41 -5.16 -2.42 -9.05
C PHE A 41 -6.06 -3.29 -8.17
N ASN A 42 -6.94 -4.02 -8.83
CA ASN A 42 -7.84 -4.94 -8.11
C ASN A 42 -7.48 -6.40 -8.35
N ASP A 43 -6.38 -6.65 -9.04
CA ASP A 43 -5.90 -7.99 -9.32
C ASP A 43 -4.39 -8.00 -9.03
N PRO A 44 -3.92 -8.90 -8.16
CA PRO A 44 -2.50 -8.92 -7.81
C PRO A 44 -1.58 -9.23 -9.00
N TYR A 45 -2.03 -10.04 -9.95
CA TYR A 45 -1.21 -10.34 -11.12
C TYR A 45 -1.09 -9.14 -12.03
N GLU A 46 -2.16 -8.37 -12.19
CA GLU A 46 -2.10 -7.14 -12.95
C GLU A 46 -1.18 -6.13 -12.29
N ALA A 47 -1.28 -6.03 -10.98
CA ALA A 47 -0.43 -5.12 -10.23
C ALA A 47 1.03 -5.48 -10.45
N LEU A 48 1.33 -6.77 -10.38
CA LEU A 48 2.71 -7.22 -10.51
C LEU A 48 3.25 -7.00 -11.92
N SER A 49 2.45 -7.31 -12.95
CA SER A 49 2.93 -7.16 -14.33
C SER A 49 3.07 -5.69 -14.73
N ASN A 50 2.38 -4.79 -14.05
CA ASN A 50 2.49 -3.37 -14.32
C ASN A 50 3.35 -2.63 -13.31
N TYR A 51 3.96 -3.35 -12.38
CA TYR A 51 4.74 -2.71 -11.33
C TYR A 51 5.96 -2.01 -11.90
N LYS A 52 6.21 -0.79 -11.46
CA LYS A 52 7.35 0.00 -11.89
C LYS A 52 8.33 0.17 -10.72
N PRO A 53 9.50 -0.48 -10.80
CA PRO A 53 10.47 -0.37 -9.70
C PRO A 53 10.91 1.07 -9.49
N SER A 54 11.13 1.42 -8.24
CA SER A 54 11.60 2.74 -7.82
C SER A 54 10.67 3.88 -8.21
N TYR A 55 9.41 3.56 -8.45
CA TYR A 55 8.43 4.55 -8.89
C TYR A 55 7.51 4.99 -7.77
N TYR A 56 7.15 4.07 -6.87
CA TYR A 56 6.19 4.36 -5.80
C TYR A 56 6.90 4.67 -4.50
N ASP A 57 6.36 5.64 -3.77
CA ASP A 57 6.90 5.99 -2.45
C ASP A 57 6.32 5.07 -1.37
N LEU A 58 5.15 4.51 -1.62
CA LEU A 58 4.54 3.57 -0.69
C LEU A 58 3.65 2.62 -1.47
N VAL A 59 3.66 1.35 -1.08
CA VAL A 59 2.82 0.32 -1.67
C VAL A 59 1.93 -0.23 -0.56
N ILE A 60 0.62 -0.22 -0.79
CA ILE A 60 -0.36 -0.71 0.18
C ILE A 60 -1.01 -1.96 -0.41
N LEU A 61 -0.90 -3.08 0.27
CA LEU A 61 -1.38 -4.36 -0.22
C LEU A 61 -2.40 -4.96 0.73
N ASP A 62 -3.55 -5.36 0.17
CA ASP A 62 -4.50 -6.15 0.93
C ASP A 62 -3.89 -7.53 1.15
N ILE A 63 -4.10 -8.10 2.32
CA ILE A 63 -3.53 -9.40 2.64
C ILE A 63 -4.33 -10.52 1.97
N LYS A 64 -5.64 -10.52 2.16
CA LYS A 64 -6.46 -11.63 1.69
C LYS A 64 -7.10 -11.34 0.35
N MET A 65 -6.49 -11.85 -0.71
CA MET A 65 -7.00 -11.70 -2.07
C MET A 65 -7.04 -13.07 -2.75
N PRO A 66 -7.94 -13.28 -3.69
CA PRO A 66 -7.92 -14.53 -4.47
C PRO A 66 -6.66 -14.61 -5.31
N LYS A 67 -6.26 -15.81 -5.67
CA LYS A 67 -5.13 -16.09 -6.56
C LYS A 67 -3.75 -15.87 -5.95
N MET A 68 -3.52 -14.73 -5.35
CA MET A 68 -2.22 -14.42 -4.75
C MET A 68 -2.50 -13.51 -3.57
N ASP A 69 -2.08 -13.87 -2.36
CA ASP A 69 -2.33 -13.01 -1.21
C ASP A 69 -1.30 -11.89 -1.14
N GLY A 70 -1.51 -10.97 -0.21
CA GLY A 70 -0.66 -9.79 -0.10
C GLY A 70 0.78 -10.09 0.24
N PHE A 71 1.02 -11.15 1.01
CA PHE A 71 2.39 -11.49 1.38
C PHE A 71 3.14 -12.11 0.19
N GLN A 72 2.45 -12.90 -0.62
CA GLN A 72 3.04 -13.44 -1.83
C GLN A 72 3.37 -12.30 -2.79
N LEU A 73 2.45 -11.35 -2.92
CA LEU A 73 2.68 -10.19 -3.78
C LEU A 73 3.85 -9.35 -3.24
N TYR A 74 3.94 -9.19 -1.94
CA TYR A 74 5.05 -8.51 -1.29
C TYR A 74 6.39 -9.15 -1.69
N ASP A 75 6.46 -10.47 -1.63
CA ASP A 75 7.69 -11.18 -1.99
C ASP A 75 8.07 -10.91 -3.45
N GLU A 76 7.09 -10.93 -4.33
CA GLU A 76 7.34 -10.71 -5.75
C GLU A 76 7.77 -9.27 -6.03
N ILE A 77 7.15 -8.31 -5.35
CA ILE A 77 7.52 -6.91 -5.49
C ILE A 77 8.94 -6.69 -5.00
N LYS A 78 9.30 -7.30 -3.87
CA LYS A 78 10.63 -7.13 -3.31
C LYS A 78 11.72 -7.70 -4.22
N LYS A 79 11.40 -8.72 -5.00
CA LYS A 79 12.35 -9.25 -5.98
C LYS A 79 12.65 -8.23 -7.07
N LYS A 80 11.67 -7.42 -7.45
CA LYS A 80 11.83 -6.41 -8.48
C LYS A 80 12.34 -5.09 -7.93
N ASP A 81 12.10 -4.84 -6.66
CA ASP A 81 12.34 -3.52 -6.08
C ASP A 81 12.63 -3.70 -4.60
N GLN A 82 13.88 -3.97 -4.28
CA GLN A 82 14.28 -4.28 -2.91
C GLN A 82 13.99 -3.16 -1.93
N LYS A 83 13.96 -1.94 -2.42
CA LYS A 83 13.75 -0.79 -1.54
C LYS A 83 12.30 -0.37 -1.43
N ALA A 84 11.39 -1.12 -2.03
CA ALA A 84 9.97 -0.78 -1.97
C ALA A 84 9.51 -0.72 -0.52
N LYS A 85 8.82 0.34 -0.18
CA LYS A 85 8.24 0.49 1.15
C LYS A 85 6.80 -0.02 1.06
N VAL A 86 6.50 -1.06 1.81
CA VAL A 86 5.22 -1.76 1.70
C VAL A 86 4.51 -1.78 3.05
N CYS A 87 3.20 -1.54 3.03
CA CYS A 87 2.37 -1.80 4.19
C CYS A 87 1.17 -2.62 3.77
N PHE A 88 0.47 -3.17 4.73
CA PHE A 88 -0.60 -4.12 4.47
C PHE A 88 -1.93 -3.64 5.03
N LEU A 89 -3.02 -3.96 4.30
CA LEU A 89 -4.37 -3.77 4.79
C LEU A 89 -4.87 -5.10 5.30
N THR A 90 -5.46 -5.13 6.46
CA THR A 90 -5.97 -6.39 7.01
C THR A 90 -7.31 -6.20 7.69
N ALA A 91 -8.22 -7.13 7.45
CA ALA A 91 -9.51 -7.15 8.11
C ALA A 91 -9.52 -8.05 9.34
N SER A 92 -8.47 -8.84 9.53
CA SER A 92 -8.45 -9.85 10.58
C SER A 92 -7.18 -9.81 11.39
N GLU A 93 -7.31 -9.63 12.70
CA GLU A 93 -6.17 -9.67 13.58
C GLU A 93 -5.57 -11.04 13.67
N LEU A 94 -6.42 -12.07 13.65
CA LEU A 94 -5.94 -13.43 13.72
C LEU A 94 -5.06 -13.77 12.53
N TYR A 95 -5.50 -13.38 11.36
CA TYR A 95 -4.75 -13.63 10.14
C TYR A 95 -3.41 -12.90 10.19
N PHE A 96 -3.43 -11.66 10.63
CA PHE A 96 -2.24 -10.85 10.78
C PHE A 96 -1.26 -11.49 11.78
N GLU A 97 -1.75 -11.89 12.95
CA GLU A 97 -0.90 -12.49 13.97
C GLU A 97 -0.30 -13.82 13.49
N ASP A 98 -1.12 -14.63 12.85
CA ASP A 98 -0.67 -15.91 12.35
C ASP A 98 0.45 -15.75 11.33
N PHE A 99 0.28 -14.80 10.43
CA PHE A 99 1.25 -14.55 9.40
C PHE A 99 2.55 -14.01 9.96
N ARG A 100 2.47 -13.09 10.89
CA ARG A 100 3.66 -12.54 11.53
C ARG A 100 4.49 -13.62 12.20
N LYS A 101 3.83 -14.56 12.83
CA LYS A 101 4.52 -15.62 13.53
C LYS A 101 5.23 -16.56 12.58
N LYS A 102 4.64 -16.81 11.43
CA LYS A 102 5.18 -17.82 10.54
C LYS A 102 6.33 -17.31 9.68
N GLU A 103 6.08 -16.32 8.89
CA GLU A 103 7.02 -15.94 7.87
C GLU A 103 7.52 -14.51 7.98
N TYR A 104 6.72 -13.65 8.54
CA TYR A 104 6.98 -12.23 8.49
C TYR A 104 7.07 -11.63 9.87
N HIS A 105 7.55 -12.43 10.82
CA HIS A 105 7.65 -11.97 12.21
C HIS A 105 8.56 -10.76 12.35
N ALA A 106 9.44 -10.54 11.41
CA ALA A 106 10.33 -9.40 11.45
C ALA A 106 9.68 -8.10 11.00
N LEU A 107 8.48 -8.19 10.40
CA LEU A 107 7.80 -6.99 9.96
C LEU A 107 7.20 -6.26 11.15
N ASP A 108 7.37 -4.94 11.15
CA ASP A 108 6.83 -4.11 12.20
C ASP A 108 5.32 -4.08 12.08
N LYS A 109 4.62 -4.23 13.20
CA LYS A 109 3.15 -4.18 13.18
C LYS A 109 2.63 -2.81 12.74
N ASN A 110 3.46 -1.78 12.78
CA ASN A 110 3.07 -0.47 12.28
C ASN A 110 2.91 -0.46 10.77
N LEU A 111 3.35 -1.52 10.09
CA LEU A 111 3.18 -1.65 8.65
C LEU A 111 1.81 -2.23 8.29
N PHE A 112 0.92 -2.36 9.27
CA PHE A 112 -0.41 -2.92 9.02
C PHE A 112 -1.49 -1.88 9.30
N ILE A 113 -2.39 -1.72 8.34
CA ILE A 113 -3.53 -0.82 8.46
C ILE A 113 -4.79 -1.66 8.56
N ARG A 114 -5.62 -1.37 9.55
CA ARG A 114 -6.82 -2.14 9.78
C ARG A 114 -7.98 -1.71 8.92
N LYS A 115 -8.76 -2.69 8.48
CA LYS A 115 -10.07 -2.44 7.88
C LYS A 115 -11.12 -2.55 8.99
N PRO A 116 -12.25 -1.86 8.91
CA PRO A 116 -12.66 -0.93 7.85
C PRO A 116 -11.84 0.34 7.90
N ILE A 117 -11.69 0.97 6.74
CA ILE A 117 -10.83 2.14 6.65
C ILE A 117 -11.60 3.40 6.96
N ASP A 118 -11.06 4.18 7.89
CA ASP A 118 -11.53 5.53 8.15
C ASP A 118 -10.58 6.46 7.39
N ASN A 119 -11.13 7.40 6.62
CA ASN A 119 -10.31 8.26 5.78
C ASN A 119 -9.24 9.01 6.52
N GLU A 120 -9.60 9.59 7.67
CA GLU A 120 -8.63 10.35 8.44
C GLU A 120 -7.54 9.48 9.02
N GLU A 121 -7.91 8.28 9.49
CA GLU A 121 -6.95 7.35 10.03
C GLU A 121 -6.00 6.84 8.94
N LEU A 122 -6.55 6.59 7.75
CA LEU A 122 -5.73 6.14 6.63
C LEU A 122 -4.67 7.19 6.30
N VAL A 123 -5.07 8.44 6.16
CA VAL A 123 -4.14 9.51 5.82
C VAL A 123 -3.09 9.67 6.90
N LYS A 124 -3.50 9.57 8.16
CA LYS A 124 -2.60 9.68 9.28
C LYS A 124 -1.57 8.56 9.26
N ASP A 125 -2.03 7.33 9.03
CA ASP A 125 -1.14 6.17 8.98
C ASP A 125 -0.16 6.28 7.80
N VAL A 126 -0.65 6.72 6.65
CA VAL A 126 0.19 6.88 5.47
C VAL A 126 1.26 7.94 5.71
N ASN A 127 0.88 9.08 6.30
CA ASN A 127 1.84 10.13 6.60
C ASN A 127 2.92 9.63 7.55
N LYS A 128 2.54 8.82 8.52
CA LYS A 128 3.48 8.26 9.47
C LYS A 128 4.44 7.31 8.76
N LEU A 129 3.91 6.46 7.91
CA LEU A 129 4.74 5.50 7.17
C LEU A 129 5.68 6.17 6.19
N MET A 130 5.26 7.27 5.59
CA MET A 130 6.10 8.00 4.65
C MET A 130 7.34 8.60 5.29
N LYS A 131 7.30 8.78 6.60
CA LYS A 131 8.44 9.35 7.32
C LYS A 131 9.46 8.32 7.79
N LEU A 132 9.15 7.06 7.64
CA LEU A 132 10.07 6.00 8.10
C LEU A 132 11.30 5.84 7.18
#